data_9c242ab3cef0b78cbb604117c830d831
#
_entry.id   9c242ab3cef0b78cbb604117c830d831
#
_cell.length_a   1.000
_cell.length_b   1.000
_cell.length_c   1.000
_cell.angle_alpha   90.00
_cell.angle_beta   90.00
_cell.angle_gamma   90.00
#
_symmetry.space_group_name_H-M   'P 1'
#
loop_
_entity.id
_entity.type
_entity.pdbx_description
1 polymer ?
#
loop_
_entity_poly.entity_id
_entity_poly.type
_entity_poly.pdbx_seq_one_letter_code
_entity_poly.pdbx_strand_id
1 'polypeptide(L)'
;FKEIFRALRLDTHPAKMLAVDVMEEMAWDDFLVRKGESAYQLNQNGQVQEGTFQRKANGKNTIVPDDGAAPIFVAERNSMFALTGDKVQFTIMARRKNHIREAMVTKILQRAKDTFVGKLRVERDFAFLVSDGNIFVNDVIIPKRKLKGGKTNDKAVVKITQWPSKENKSMIGEVVDVLGETGDNDVEMNSILAQYGLPYKYPKAVEDAANKIDPTITEQDYKEREDFRDVTTFTIDPHDAKDFDDALSIRELSKGLWEVGVHIADVSHYVTEGSIIDKEAVKRAT
;
A
#
# COMPACT_ATOMS: atom_id res chain seq x y z
N PHE A 1 19.18 -39.60 -22.57
CA PHE A 1 20.46 -39.45 -21.85
C PHE A 1 21.67 -39.22 -22.77
N LYS A 2 21.86 -39.99 -23.85
CA LYS A 2 23.07 -39.90 -24.70
C LYS A 2 23.31 -38.50 -25.27
N GLU A 3 22.29 -37.79 -25.68
CA GLU A 3 22.39 -36.43 -26.21
C GLU A 3 22.79 -35.41 -25.13
N ILE A 4 22.21 -35.53 -23.93
CA ILE A 4 22.53 -34.67 -22.79
C ILE A 4 23.96 -34.89 -22.34
N PHE A 5 24.42 -36.18 -22.24
CA PHE A 5 25.79 -36.48 -21.87
C PHE A 5 26.81 -35.90 -22.87
N ARG A 6 26.45 -35.96 -24.19
CA ARG A 6 27.27 -35.38 -25.26
C ARG A 6 27.28 -33.83 -25.17
N ALA A 7 26.11 -33.20 -25.00
CA ALA A 7 25.99 -31.75 -24.90
C ALA A 7 26.72 -31.16 -23.70
N LEU A 8 26.68 -31.87 -22.56
CA LEU A 8 27.35 -31.46 -21.32
C LEU A 8 28.80 -31.97 -21.20
N ARG A 9 29.30 -32.71 -22.25
CA ARG A 9 30.65 -33.32 -22.24
C ARG A 9 30.94 -34.17 -21.00
N LEU A 10 29.96 -35.01 -20.62
CA LEU A 10 30.09 -35.87 -19.45
C LEU A 10 30.75 -37.19 -19.87
N ASP A 11 32.06 -37.31 -19.61
CA ASP A 11 32.85 -38.47 -20.07
C ASP A 11 32.96 -39.55 -19.02
N THR A 12 32.88 -39.20 -17.72
CA THR A 12 33.03 -40.16 -16.64
C THR A 12 31.72 -40.77 -16.16
N HIS A 13 31.75 -42.03 -15.71
CA HIS A 13 30.57 -42.72 -15.18
C HIS A 13 29.91 -41.98 -14.00
N PRO A 14 30.64 -41.49 -13.00
CA PRO A 14 30.06 -40.73 -11.87
C PRO A 14 29.34 -39.45 -12.37
N ALA A 15 29.90 -38.73 -13.34
CA ALA A 15 29.28 -37.52 -13.85
C ALA A 15 27.98 -37.82 -14.62
N LYS A 16 27.92 -38.95 -15.34
CA LYS A 16 26.70 -39.41 -16.01
C LYS A 16 25.61 -39.82 -15.04
N MET A 17 25.97 -40.51 -13.95
CA MET A 17 25.03 -40.88 -12.88
C MET A 17 24.48 -39.65 -12.19
N LEU A 18 25.35 -38.71 -11.82
CA LEU A 18 24.91 -37.44 -11.22
C LEU A 18 23.92 -36.67 -12.16
N ALA A 19 24.18 -36.69 -13.46
CA ALA A 19 23.24 -36.03 -14.40
C ALA A 19 21.88 -36.75 -14.48
N VAL A 20 21.85 -38.07 -14.36
CA VAL A 20 20.60 -38.84 -14.25
C VAL A 20 19.84 -38.47 -12.98
N ASP A 21 20.52 -38.46 -11.82
CA ASP A 21 19.92 -38.12 -10.55
C ASP A 21 19.34 -36.70 -10.58
N VAL A 22 20.07 -35.74 -11.15
CA VAL A 22 19.57 -34.35 -11.34
C VAL A 22 18.34 -34.30 -12.25
N MET A 23 18.31 -35.08 -13.35
CA MET A 23 17.14 -35.10 -14.24
C MET A 23 15.94 -35.75 -13.57
N GLU A 24 16.14 -36.77 -12.74
CA GLU A 24 15.05 -37.38 -11.98
C GLU A 24 14.51 -36.42 -10.92
N GLU A 25 15.40 -35.68 -10.23
CA GLU A 25 15.01 -34.60 -9.30
C GLU A 25 14.21 -33.49 -10.03
N MET A 26 14.67 -33.08 -11.23
CA MET A 26 13.93 -32.11 -12.07
C MET A 26 12.58 -32.65 -12.54
N ALA A 27 12.44 -33.95 -12.75
CA ALA A 27 11.15 -34.55 -13.10
C ALA A 27 10.23 -34.67 -11.89
N TRP A 28 10.77 -34.93 -10.70
CA TRP A 28 10.02 -34.91 -9.45
C TRP A 28 9.50 -33.50 -9.12
N ASP A 29 10.24 -32.48 -9.47
CA ASP A 29 9.86 -31.07 -9.29
C ASP A 29 8.99 -30.53 -10.47
N ASP A 30 8.43 -31.39 -11.32
CA ASP A 30 7.61 -31.05 -12.49
C ASP A 30 8.32 -30.15 -13.54
N PHE A 31 9.65 -30.05 -13.50
CA PHE A 31 10.42 -29.29 -14.47
C PHE A 31 10.64 -30.06 -15.77
N LEU A 32 10.74 -31.37 -15.66
CA LEU A 32 10.80 -32.30 -16.76
C LEU A 32 9.64 -33.29 -16.71
N VAL A 33 9.13 -33.64 -17.85
CA VAL A 33 8.19 -34.76 -17.98
C VAL A 33 8.97 -35.98 -18.49
N ARG A 34 8.89 -37.06 -17.74
CA ARG A 34 9.49 -38.36 -18.17
C ARG A 34 8.72 -38.93 -19.35
N LYS A 35 9.40 -39.18 -20.46
CA LYS A 35 8.88 -39.79 -21.66
C LYS A 35 9.54 -41.16 -21.87
N GLY A 36 9.13 -42.17 -21.08
CA GLY A 36 9.72 -43.50 -21.11
C GLY A 36 10.92 -43.63 -20.14
N GLU A 37 11.72 -44.71 -20.27
CA GLU A 37 12.76 -45.10 -19.33
C GLU A 37 14.02 -44.20 -19.34
N SER A 38 14.30 -43.53 -20.46
CA SER A 38 15.56 -42.78 -20.60
C SER A 38 15.41 -41.45 -21.37
N ALA A 39 14.20 -40.95 -21.51
CA ALA A 39 13.92 -39.68 -22.18
C ALA A 39 13.13 -38.73 -21.30
N TYR A 40 13.55 -37.48 -21.30
CA TYR A 40 12.88 -36.39 -20.63
C TYR A 40 12.54 -35.31 -21.62
N GLN A 41 11.42 -34.62 -21.39
CA GLN A 41 10.99 -33.45 -22.13
C GLN A 41 10.81 -32.30 -21.13
N LEU A 42 11.23 -31.10 -21.50
CA LEU A 42 10.85 -29.90 -20.73
C LEU A 42 9.34 -29.89 -20.54
N ASN A 43 8.91 -29.78 -19.30
CA ASN A 43 7.49 -29.57 -19.02
C ASN A 43 7.12 -28.20 -19.58
N GLN A 44 6.63 -28.14 -20.81
CA GLN A 44 6.18 -26.90 -21.45
C GLN A 44 4.95 -26.30 -20.73
N ASN A 45 4.25 -27.15 -19.98
CA ASN A 45 3.25 -26.73 -18.99
C ASN A 45 3.85 -26.49 -17.61
N GLY A 46 5.19 -26.39 -17.51
CA GLY A 46 5.86 -26.00 -16.27
C GLY A 46 5.09 -24.84 -15.68
N GLN A 47 4.30 -25.14 -14.63
CA GLN A 47 3.11 -24.40 -14.23
C GLN A 47 3.52 -22.95 -14.02
N VAL A 48 3.11 -22.12 -14.97
CA VAL A 48 3.09 -20.69 -14.78
C VAL A 48 2.08 -20.49 -13.66
N GLN A 49 2.57 -20.17 -12.50
CA GLN A 49 1.78 -19.98 -11.30
C GLN A 49 1.56 -18.48 -11.09
N GLU A 50 0.51 -18.16 -10.37
CA GLU A 50 0.22 -16.79 -9.96
C GLU A 50 0.30 -16.65 -8.44
N GLY A 51 0.67 -15.46 -7.98
CA GLY A 51 0.81 -15.21 -6.56
C GLY A 51 1.06 -13.74 -6.27
N THR A 52 1.16 -13.44 -4.99
CA THR A 52 1.42 -12.09 -4.48
C THR A 52 2.87 -11.95 -4.06
N PHE A 53 3.55 -10.94 -4.60
CA PHE A 53 4.96 -10.67 -4.30
C PHE A 53 5.10 -9.92 -2.98
N GLN A 54 6.10 -10.31 -2.19
CA GLN A 54 6.46 -9.66 -0.94
C GLN A 54 7.95 -9.32 -0.94
N ARG A 55 8.25 -8.02 -0.96
CA ARG A 55 9.61 -7.51 -0.88
C ARG A 55 10.06 -7.43 0.59
N LYS A 56 11.28 -7.87 0.86
CA LYS A 56 11.90 -7.76 2.18
C LYS A 56 13.16 -6.90 2.11
N ALA A 57 13.40 -6.10 3.13
CA ALA A 57 14.54 -5.18 3.21
C ALA A 57 15.91 -5.90 3.08
N ASN A 58 15.99 -7.17 3.47
CA ASN A 58 17.21 -7.98 3.36
C ASN A 58 17.38 -8.65 1.98
N GLY A 59 16.56 -8.30 0.97
CA GLY A 59 16.59 -8.88 -0.37
C GLY A 59 16.11 -10.34 -0.48
N LYS A 60 15.65 -10.94 0.62
CA LYS A 60 15.04 -12.27 0.62
C LYS A 60 13.55 -12.17 0.33
N ASN A 61 13.23 -11.75 -0.89
CA ASN A 61 11.86 -11.59 -1.34
C ASN A 61 11.13 -12.94 -1.44
N THR A 62 9.82 -12.93 -1.36
CA THR A 62 9.00 -14.13 -1.47
C THR A 62 7.77 -13.87 -2.35
N ILE A 63 7.24 -14.94 -2.93
CA ILE A 63 5.90 -14.95 -3.54
C ILE A 63 5.04 -15.88 -2.70
N VAL A 64 3.84 -15.41 -2.36
CA VAL A 64 2.79 -16.23 -1.78
C VAL A 64 1.92 -16.71 -2.92
N PRO A 65 1.95 -18.01 -3.27
CA PRO A 65 1.13 -18.56 -4.36
C PRO A 65 -0.36 -18.49 -4.03
N ASP A 66 -1.19 -18.34 -5.06
CA ASP A 66 -2.65 -18.26 -4.90
C ASP A 66 -3.31 -19.60 -4.56
N ASP A 67 -2.64 -20.69 -4.83
CA ASP A 67 -3.08 -22.05 -4.50
C ASP A 67 -2.95 -22.39 -3.00
N GLY A 68 -2.45 -21.45 -2.20
CA GLY A 68 -2.23 -21.62 -0.76
C GLY A 68 -0.96 -22.38 -0.40
N ALA A 69 -0.08 -22.65 -1.35
CA ALA A 69 1.21 -23.25 -1.08
C ALA A 69 2.12 -22.34 -0.22
N ALA A 70 3.12 -22.91 0.42
CA ALA A 70 4.09 -22.16 1.22
C ALA A 70 4.81 -21.09 0.39
N PRO A 71 5.14 -19.92 0.99
CA PRO A 71 5.85 -18.84 0.31
C PRO A 71 7.17 -19.33 -0.32
N ILE A 72 7.42 -18.92 -1.56
CA ILE A 72 8.59 -19.34 -2.34
C ILE A 72 9.57 -18.18 -2.42
N PHE A 73 10.84 -18.46 -2.19
CA PHE A 73 11.91 -17.48 -2.25
C PHE A 73 12.14 -16.95 -3.68
N VAL A 74 12.38 -15.64 -3.80
CA VAL A 74 12.74 -14.96 -5.05
C VAL A 74 13.98 -14.10 -4.84
N ALA A 75 15.06 -14.40 -5.53
CA ALA A 75 16.22 -13.53 -5.53
C ALA A 75 15.91 -12.20 -6.22
N GLU A 76 16.57 -11.12 -5.79
CA GLU A 76 16.34 -9.77 -6.35
C GLU A 76 16.44 -9.73 -7.88
N ARG A 77 17.45 -10.40 -8.46
CA ARG A 77 17.65 -10.48 -9.92
C ARG A 77 16.49 -11.16 -10.66
N ASN A 78 15.69 -11.97 -9.96
CA ASN A 78 14.55 -12.73 -10.48
C ASN A 78 13.20 -12.09 -10.12
N SER A 79 13.20 -10.92 -9.47
CA SER A 79 12.00 -10.23 -9.00
C SER A 79 11.27 -9.43 -10.09
N MET A 80 11.92 -9.16 -11.24
CA MET A 80 11.38 -8.30 -12.30
C MET A 80 10.89 -6.93 -11.78
N PHE A 81 11.54 -6.39 -10.76
CA PHE A 81 11.16 -5.14 -10.09
C PHE A 81 9.76 -5.15 -9.49
N ALA A 82 9.27 -6.33 -9.09
CA ALA A 82 8.01 -6.45 -8.36
C ALA A 82 8.12 -5.77 -6.98
N LEU A 83 7.02 -5.17 -6.56
CA LEU A 83 6.86 -4.52 -5.26
C LEU A 83 5.91 -5.33 -4.38
N THR A 84 5.96 -5.08 -3.08
CA THR A 84 5.06 -5.75 -2.12
C THR A 84 3.61 -5.51 -2.48
N GLY A 85 2.84 -6.62 -2.59
CA GLY A 85 1.45 -6.63 -2.95
C GLY A 85 1.19 -6.78 -4.45
N ASP A 86 2.22 -6.70 -5.31
CA ASP A 86 2.05 -6.91 -6.75
C ASP A 86 1.56 -8.34 -7.03
N LYS A 87 0.56 -8.46 -7.90
CA LYS A 87 0.15 -9.73 -8.46
C LYS A 87 1.10 -10.11 -9.58
N VAL A 88 1.71 -11.26 -9.46
CA VAL A 88 2.77 -11.70 -10.39
C VAL A 88 2.49 -13.08 -10.92
N GLN A 89 2.96 -13.29 -12.14
CA GLN A 89 3.11 -14.60 -12.74
C GLN A 89 4.55 -15.05 -12.57
N PHE A 90 4.76 -16.28 -12.17
CA PHE A 90 6.10 -16.80 -11.89
C PHE A 90 6.26 -18.25 -12.29
N THR A 91 7.51 -18.68 -12.41
CA THR A 91 7.89 -20.08 -12.61
C THR A 91 8.83 -20.51 -11.49
N ILE A 92 8.74 -21.76 -11.08
CA ILE A 92 9.67 -22.34 -10.12
C ILE A 92 10.93 -22.74 -10.87
N MET A 93 12.08 -22.35 -10.36
CA MET A 93 13.39 -22.70 -10.91
C MET A 93 13.84 -24.07 -10.37
N ALA A 94 14.63 -24.78 -11.18
CA ALA A 94 15.26 -26.02 -10.75
C ALA A 94 16.08 -25.81 -9.46
N ARG A 95 16.00 -26.74 -8.50
CA ARG A 95 16.69 -26.68 -7.23
C ARG A 95 18.21 -26.56 -7.43
N ARG A 96 18.82 -25.66 -6.69
CA ARG A 96 20.28 -25.60 -6.53
C ARG A 96 20.72 -26.44 -5.33
N LYS A 97 22.04 -26.60 -5.18
CA LYS A 97 22.74 -27.42 -4.15
C LYS A 97 22.18 -27.36 -2.71
N ASN A 98 21.36 -26.37 -2.36
CA ASN A 98 20.83 -26.18 -0.99
C ASN A 98 19.34 -26.51 -0.85
N HIS A 99 18.73 -27.21 -1.79
CA HIS A 99 17.32 -27.65 -1.78
C HIS A 99 16.26 -26.54 -1.54
N ILE A 100 16.62 -25.25 -1.67
CA ILE A 100 15.69 -24.15 -1.51
C ILE A 100 14.96 -23.94 -2.86
N ARG A 101 13.63 -24.03 -2.85
CA ARG A 101 12.82 -23.64 -4.01
C ARG A 101 12.99 -22.14 -4.25
N GLU A 102 13.38 -21.77 -5.47
CA GLU A 102 13.50 -20.38 -5.92
C GLU A 102 12.53 -20.17 -7.08
N ALA A 103 11.81 -19.05 -7.04
CA ALA A 103 10.94 -18.65 -8.14
C ALA A 103 11.55 -17.49 -8.94
N MET A 104 11.15 -17.39 -10.18
CA MET A 104 11.45 -16.29 -11.08
C MET A 104 10.15 -15.65 -11.55
N VAL A 105 9.97 -14.37 -11.30
CA VAL A 105 8.86 -13.60 -11.83
C VAL A 105 9.01 -13.48 -13.35
N THR A 106 7.99 -13.88 -14.08
CA THR A 106 7.95 -13.85 -15.54
C THR A 106 7.13 -12.66 -16.05
N LYS A 107 6.13 -12.24 -15.27
CA LYS A 107 5.26 -11.10 -15.61
C LYS A 107 4.67 -10.48 -14.36
N ILE A 108 4.50 -9.18 -14.35
CA ILE A 108 3.68 -8.46 -13.37
C ILE A 108 2.29 -8.32 -13.98
N LEU A 109 1.30 -8.96 -13.35
CA LEU A 109 -0.08 -8.97 -13.82
C LEU A 109 -0.81 -7.70 -13.41
N GLN A 110 -0.63 -7.31 -12.13
CA GLN A 110 -1.24 -6.13 -11.56
C GLN A 110 -0.31 -5.51 -10.53
N ARG A 111 -0.16 -4.20 -10.57
CA ARG A 111 0.54 -3.44 -9.54
C ARG A 111 -0.38 -3.24 -8.34
N ALA A 112 0.13 -3.42 -7.14
CA ALA A 112 -0.61 -3.15 -5.91
C ALA A 112 -0.93 -1.66 -5.77
N LYS A 113 0.02 -0.81 -6.14
CA LYS A 113 -0.13 0.64 -6.18
C LYS A 113 0.82 1.27 -7.19
N ASP A 114 0.47 2.42 -7.70
CA ASP A 114 1.27 3.22 -8.63
C ASP A 114 1.71 4.57 -8.03
N THR A 115 1.29 4.84 -6.80
CA THR A 115 1.51 6.12 -6.11
C THR A 115 2.28 5.88 -4.82
N PHE A 116 3.30 6.70 -4.59
CA PHE A 116 4.22 6.56 -3.46
C PHE A 116 4.51 7.91 -2.84
N VAL A 117 4.80 7.90 -1.54
CA VAL A 117 5.18 9.07 -0.77
C VAL A 117 6.67 8.99 -0.44
N GLY A 118 7.35 10.11 -0.45
CA GLY A 118 8.73 10.22 -0.05
C GLY A 118 9.22 11.66 -0.09
N LYS A 119 10.50 11.81 0.20
CA LYS A 119 11.18 13.11 0.22
C LYS A 119 11.76 13.43 -1.15
N LEU A 120 11.59 14.66 -1.60
CA LEU A 120 12.18 15.15 -2.84
C LEU A 120 13.64 15.55 -2.62
N ARG A 121 14.51 15.15 -3.56
CA ARG A 121 15.86 15.66 -3.75
C ARG A 121 15.94 16.26 -5.13
N VAL A 122 15.93 17.58 -5.20
CA VAL A 122 15.87 18.32 -6.46
C VAL A 122 17.29 18.61 -6.95
N GLU A 123 17.56 18.23 -8.19
CA GLU A 123 18.78 18.51 -8.94
C GLU A 123 18.51 19.57 -10.04
N ARG A 124 19.50 19.85 -10.86
CA ARG A 124 19.41 20.90 -11.89
C ARG A 124 18.28 20.65 -12.90
N ASP A 125 18.16 19.44 -13.44
CA ASP A 125 17.28 19.10 -14.55
C ASP A 125 16.18 18.09 -14.20
N PHE A 126 16.28 17.45 -13.03
CA PHE A 126 15.35 16.45 -12.52
C PHE A 126 15.34 16.45 -10.99
N ALA A 127 14.48 15.66 -10.41
CA ALA A 127 14.49 15.36 -8.99
C ALA A 127 14.41 13.84 -8.77
N PHE A 128 14.78 13.41 -7.58
CA PHE A 128 14.55 12.05 -7.09
C PHE A 128 13.49 12.06 -6.01
N LEU A 129 12.62 11.04 -6.02
CA LEU A 129 11.85 10.67 -4.86
C LEU A 129 12.66 9.65 -4.05
N VAL A 130 13.04 10.03 -2.85
CA VAL A 130 13.66 9.15 -1.86
C VAL A 130 12.54 8.63 -0.96
N SER A 131 12.21 7.34 -1.09
CA SER A 131 11.14 6.73 -0.28
C SER A 131 11.59 6.50 1.15
N ASP A 132 10.66 6.64 2.10
CA ASP A 132 10.86 6.22 3.48
C ASP A 132 10.86 4.68 3.53
N GLY A 133 11.98 4.11 3.93
CA GLY A 133 12.24 2.66 3.86
C GLY A 133 12.67 2.20 2.45
N ASN A 134 13.23 1.02 2.37
CA ASN A 134 13.75 0.44 1.13
C ASN A 134 12.63 -0.14 0.23
N ILE A 135 11.66 0.70 -0.15
CA ILE A 135 10.55 0.27 -1.01
C ILE A 135 11.06 -0.04 -2.42
N PHE A 136 11.98 0.78 -2.93
CA PHE A 136 12.55 0.65 -4.26
C PHE A 136 14.03 0.23 -4.22
N VAL A 137 14.47 -0.46 -5.26
CA VAL A 137 15.90 -0.75 -5.48
C VAL A 137 16.64 0.51 -5.96
N ASN A 138 15.97 1.36 -6.73
CA ASN A 138 16.48 2.60 -7.26
C ASN A 138 15.50 3.74 -6.99
N ASP A 139 16.02 4.94 -6.78
CA ASP A 139 15.19 6.14 -6.63
C ASP A 139 14.32 6.40 -7.87
N VAL A 140 13.14 7.00 -7.67
CA VAL A 140 12.26 7.40 -8.76
C VAL A 140 12.74 8.73 -9.32
N ILE A 141 12.99 8.80 -10.62
CA ILE A 141 13.38 10.02 -11.33
C ILE A 141 12.13 10.82 -11.68
N ILE A 142 12.14 12.11 -11.36
CA ILE A 142 11.04 13.02 -11.66
C ILE A 142 11.59 14.13 -12.58
N PRO A 143 11.16 14.20 -13.84
CA PRO A 143 11.53 15.31 -14.72
C PRO A 143 11.11 16.66 -14.13
N LYS A 144 11.93 17.70 -14.25
CA LYS A 144 11.69 19.03 -13.64
C LYS A 144 10.30 19.61 -13.98
N ARG A 145 9.85 19.42 -15.21
CA ARG A 145 8.52 19.86 -15.68
C ARG A 145 7.34 19.17 -14.94
N LYS A 146 7.60 18.03 -14.27
CA LYS A 146 6.61 17.24 -13.54
C LYS A 146 6.74 17.38 -12.02
N LEU A 147 7.51 18.35 -11.54
CA LEU A 147 7.82 18.55 -10.12
C LEU A 147 6.74 19.34 -9.37
N LYS A 148 5.84 20.02 -10.07
CA LYS A 148 4.75 20.84 -9.48
C LYS A 148 5.22 21.84 -8.40
N GLY A 149 6.41 22.40 -8.57
CA GLY A 149 6.96 23.40 -7.64
C GLY A 149 7.59 22.83 -6.38
N GLY A 150 7.64 21.51 -6.23
CA GLY A 150 8.29 20.85 -5.10
C GLY A 150 9.77 21.22 -4.98
N LYS A 151 10.26 21.32 -3.77
CA LYS A 151 11.63 21.70 -3.39
C LYS A 151 12.35 20.52 -2.76
N THR A 152 13.67 20.62 -2.66
CA THR A 152 14.47 19.66 -1.87
C THR A 152 14.00 19.68 -0.42
N ASN A 153 13.85 18.52 0.17
CA ASN A 153 13.29 18.21 1.49
C ASN A 153 11.77 18.29 1.60
N ASP A 154 11.02 18.64 0.56
CA ASP A 154 9.57 18.49 0.60
C ASP A 154 9.18 17.00 0.57
N LYS A 155 8.18 16.64 1.36
CA LYS A 155 7.41 15.40 1.19
C LYS A 155 6.46 15.56 0.00
N ALA A 156 6.38 14.57 -0.86
CA ALA A 156 5.52 14.59 -2.02
C ALA A 156 4.89 13.24 -2.31
N VAL A 157 3.70 13.29 -2.87
CA VAL A 157 3.00 12.15 -3.45
C VAL A 157 3.38 12.07 -4.93
N VAL A 158 3.96 10.97 -5.34
CA VAL A 158 4.47 10.75 -6.70
C VAL A 158 3.80 9.54 -7.33
N LYS A 159 3.24 9.72 -8.51
CA LYS A 159 2.71 8.64 -9.33
C LYS A 159 3.78 8.14 -10.29
N ILE A 160 3.95 6.82 -10.37
CA ILE A 160 4.86 6.19 -11.32
C ILE A 160 4.23 6.22 -12.71
N THR A 161 4.93 6.82 -13.67
CA THR A 161 4.50 6.91 -15.07
C THR A 161 5.24 5.94 -15.98
N GLN A 162 6.43 5.49 -15.55
CA GLN A 162 7.20 4.47 -16.26
C GLN A 162 7.88 3.55 -15.25
N TRP A 163 7.56 2.28 -15.37
CA TRP A 163 8.16 1.22 -14.57
C TRP A 163 9.47 0.73 -15.17
N PRO A 164 10.40 0.19 -14.34
CA PRO A 164 11.63 -0.39 -14.86
C PRO A 164 11.34 -1.60 -15.77
N SER A 165 12.21 -1.78 -16.75
CA SER A 165 12.23 -2.94 -17.64
C SER A 165 13.62 -3.54 -17.71
N LYS A 166 13.78 -4.63 -18.47
CA LYS A 166 15.11 -5.21 -18.72
C LYS A 166 16.03 -4.25 -19.47
N GLU A 167 15.47 -3.40 -20.33
CA GLU A 167 16.18 -2.44 -21.18
C GLU A 167 16.45 -1.12 -20.46
N ASN A 168 15.50 -0.66 -19.67
CA ASN A 168 15.63 0.58 -18.88
C ASN A 168 15.29 0.32 -17.42
N LYS A 169 16.32 0.34 -16.57
CA LYS A 169 16.19 0.12 -15.12
C LYS A 169 15.67 1.34 -14.36
N SER A 170 15.52 2.49 -15.02
CA SER A 170 15.05 3.71 -14.39
C SER A 170 13.54 3.70 -14.19
N MET A 171 13.12 4.11 -13.00
CA MET A 171 11.72 4.35 -12.68
C MET A 171 11.44 5.84 -12.83
N ILE A 172 10.39 6.22 -13.57
CA ILE A 172 10.04 7.62 -13.79
C ILE A 172 8.67 7.90 -13.17
N GLY A 173 8.57 9.02 -12.49
CA GLY A 173 7.34 9.46 -11.85
C GLY A 173 7.00 10.91 -12.14
N GLU A 174 5.83 11.31 -11.66
CA GLU A 174 5.38 12.70 -11.64
C GLU A 174 4.80 13.02 -10.27
N VAL A 175 5.07 14.22 -9.77
CA VAL A 175 4.47 14.71 -8.54
C VAL A 175 2.97 14.88 -8.76
N VAL A 176 2.18 14.21 -7.94
CA VAL A 176 0.73 14.40 -7.86
C VAL A 176 0.40 15.56 -6.93
N ASP A 177 1.07 15.57 -5.78
CA ASP A 177 0.87 16.58 -4.74
C ASP A 177 2.17 16.83 -3.95
N VAL A 178 2.41 18.06 -3.54
CA VAL A 178 3.48 18.46 -2.61
C VAL A 178 2.83 18.68 -1.25
N LEU A 179 3.24 17.88 -0.27
CA LEU A 179 2.64 17.90 1.07
C LEU A 179 3.23 19.02 1.94
N GLY A 180 4.50 19.38 1.73
CA GLY A 180 5.21 20.41 2.47
C GLY A 180 6.60 19.97 2.93
N GLU A 181 7.23 20.74 3.78
CA GLU A 181 8.59 20.48 4.28
C GLU A 181 8.63 19.32 5.27
N THR A 182 9.60 18.43 5.11
CA THR A 182 9.83 17.29 6.01
C THR A 182 10.06 17.76 7.44
N GLY A 183 9.40 17.13 8.41
CA GLY A 183 9.52 17.45 9.85
C GLY A 183 8.38 18.33 10.37
N ASP A 184 7.57 18.90 9.49
CA ASP A 184 6.29 19.51 9.90
C ASP A 184 5.31 18.40 10.28
N ASN A 185 4.62 18.55 11.42
CA ASN A 185 3.76 17.52 11.98
C ASN A 185 2.59 17.18 11.06
N ASP A 186 1.94 18.18 10.48
CA ASP A 186 0.80 17.99 9.58
C ASP A 186 1.24 17.33 8.26
N VAL A 187 2.44 17.69 7.77
CA VAL A 187 3.04 17.08 6.59
C VAL A 187 3.36 15.60 6.82
N GLU A 188 3.93 15.25 7.98
CA GLU A 188 4.22 13.85 8.32
C GLU A 188 2.92 13.04 8.46
N MET A 189 1.89 13.57 9.12
CA MET A 189 0.58 12.93 9.23
C MET A 189 -0.07 12.74 7.86
N ASN A 190 -0.10 13.77 7.02
CA ASN A 190 -0.65 13.71 5.67
C ASN A 190 0.12 12.72 4.78
N SER A 191 1.44 12.60 4.97
CA SER A 191 2.25 11.63 4.24
C SER A 191 1.92 10.18 4.63
N ILE A 192 1.64 9.91 5.90
CA ILE A 192 1.17 8.60 6.36
C ILE A 192 -0.18 8.28 5.72
N LEU A 193 -1.15 9.18 5.80
CA LEU A 193 -2.47 8.99 5.20
C LEU A 193 -2.36 8.71 3.69
N ALA A 194 -1.59 9.53 2.97
CA ALA A 194 -1.36 9.35 1.54
C ALA A 194 -0.67 8.02 1.21
N GLN A 195 0.28 7.57 2.03
CA GLN A 195 0.98 6.29 1.86
C GLN A 195 0.04 5.09 1.93
N TYR A 196 -0.98 5.16 2.78
CA TYR A 196 -2.01 4.13 2.92
C TYR A 196 -3.22 4.33 2.02
N GLY A 197 -3.20 5.35 1.15
CA GLY A 197 -4.31 5.65 0.24
C GLY A 197 -5.54 6.24 0.94
N LEU A 198 -5.36 6.75 2.15
CA LEU A 198 -6.41 7.42 2.91
C LEU A 198 -6.54 8.89 2.47
N PRO A 199 -7.74 9.47 2.54
CA PRO A 199 -7.94 10.88 2.22
C PRO A 199 -7.23 11.77 3.26
N TYR A 200 -6.34 12.63 2.79
CA TYR A 200 -5.55 13.56 3.62
C TYR A 200 -5.90 15.03 3.36
N LYS A 201 -6.77 15.32 2.41
CA LYS A 201 -7.29 16.66 2.08
C LYS A 201 -8.78 16.58 1.84
N TYR A 202 -9.50 17.64 2.20
CA TYR A 202 -10.88 17.80 1.78
C TYR A 202 -10.95 18.39 0.36
N PRO A 203 -11.95 17.99 -0.46
CA PRO A 203 -12.24 18.67 -1.69
C PRO A 203 -12.60 20.13 -1.40
N LYS A 204 -12.08 21.06 -2.21
CA LYS A 204 -12.35 22.50 -2.01
C LYS A 204 -13.85 22.85 -1.92
N ALA A 205 -14.69 22.16 -2.69
CA ALA A 205 -16.13 22.38 -2.63
C ALA A 205 -16.75 21.99 -1.28
N VAL A 206 -16.17 21.01 -0.57
CA VAL A 206 -16.61 20.61 0.78
C VAL A 206 -16.16 21.66 1.79
N GLU A 207 -14.90 22.11 1.70
CA GLU A 207 -14.38 23.21 2.56
C GLU A 207 -15.18 24.50 2.35
N ASP A 208 -15.46 24.87 1.11
CA ASP A 208 -16.26 26.05 0.78
C ASP A 208 -17.71 25.92 1.31
N ALA A 209 -18.28 24.71 1.36
CA ALA A 209 -19.59 24.46 1.93
C ALA A 209 -19.57 24.55 3.46
N ALA A 210 -18.57 23.96 4.10
CA ALA A 210 -18.40 24.05 5.55
C ALA A 210 -18.18 25.49 6.03
N ASN A 211 -17.36 26.27 5.32
CA ASN A 211 -17.10 27.67 5.62
C ASN A 211 -18.32 28.60 5.43
N LYS A 212 -19.39 28.13 4.78
CA LYS A 212 -20.65 28.88 4.65
C LYS A 212 -21.64 28.62 5.78
N ILE A 213 -21.39 27.63 6.60
CA ILE A 213 -22.25 27.35 7.76
C ILE A 213 -22.07 28.49 8.75
N ASP A 214 -23.19 29.16 9.09
CA ASP A 214 -23.20 30.17 10.14
C ASP A 214 -23.25 29.50 11.53
N PRO A 215 -22.22 29.68 12.37
CA PRO A 215 -22.19 29.09 13.71
C PRO A 215 -23.02 29.87 14.73
N THR A 216 -23.67 30.96 14.33
CA THR A 216 -24.46 31.82 15.23
C THR A 216 -25.72 31.12 15.67
N ILE A 217 -25.89 30.93 16.97
CA ILE A 217 -27.12 30.39 17.55
C ILE A 217 -28.11 31.52 17.75
N THR A 218 -29.27 31.42 17.12
CA THR A 218 -30.33 32.45 17.14
C THR A 218 -31.54 31.96 17.97
N GLU A 219 -32.48 32.88 18.23
CA GLU A 219 -33.73 32.51 18.91
C GLU A 219 -34.52 31.46 18.13
N GLN A 220 -34.38 31.38 16.82
CA GLN A 220 -35.05 30.37 16.00
C GLN A 220 -34.49 28.97 16.28
N ASP A 221 -33.20 28.85 16.53
CA ASP A 221 -32.53 27.57 16.71
C ASP A 221 -32.95 26.86 18.00
N TYR A 222 -33.34 27.58 19.06
CA TYR A 222 -33.78 26.98 20.31
C TYR A 222 -35.29 27.03 20.57
N LYS A 223 -36.10 27.57 19.64
CA LYS A 223 -37.56 27.58 19.80
C LYS A 223 -38.20 26.20 19.95
N GLU A 224 -37.65 25.22 19.28
CA GLU A 224 -38.13 23.83 19.28
C GLU A 224 -37.30 22.92 20.17
N ARG A 225 -36.41 23.49 21.00
CA ARG A 225 -35.50 22.76 21.88
C ARG A 225 -35.83 23.06 23.33
N GLU A 226 -35.55 22.10 24.24
CA GLU A 226 -35.65 22.31 25.66
C GLU A 226 -34.45 23.12 26.16
N ASP A 227 -34.71 24.13 27.00
CA ASP A 227 -33.67 25.02 27.55
C ASP A 227 -33.05 24.43 28.81
N PHE A 228 -31.80 24.04 28.76
CA PHE A 228 -31.03 23.49 29.86
C PHE A 228 -30.04 24.50 30.46
N ARG A 229 -30.10 25.81 30.10
CA ARG A 229 -29.15 26.81 30.60
C ARG A 229 -29.17 26.99 32.12
N ASP A 230 -30.31 26.74 32.74
CA ASP A 230 -30.48 26.80 34.20
C ASP A 230 -30.30 25.45 34.91
N VAL A 231 -29.99 24.39 34.18
CA VAL A 231 -29.74 23.03 34.69
C VAL A 231 -28.24 22.78 34.76
N THR A 232 -27.76 22.22 35.88
CA THR A 232 -26.35 21.81 35.97
C THR A 232 -26.01 20.85 34.88
N THR A 233 -25.19 21.30 33.91
CA THR A 233 -24.76 20.56 32.75
C THR A 233 -23.25 20.61 32.64
N PHE A 234 -22.59 19.49 32.36
CA PHE A 234 -21.14 19.39 32.35
C PHE A 234 -20.70 18.32 31.33
N THR A 235 -19.45 18.45 30.85
CA THR A 235 -18.75 17.46 30.03
C THR A 235 -17.62 16.82 30.82
N ILE A 236 -17.18 15.62 30.42
CA ILE A 236 -16.03 14.92 31.04
C ILE A 236 -15.06 14.55 29.93
N ASP A 237 -14.24 15.52 29.55
CA ASP A 237 -13.31 15.42 28.43
C ASP A 237 -11.86 15.56 28.89
N PRO A 238 -10.88 15.13 28.08
CA PRO A 238 -9.48 15.46 28.28
C PRO A 238 -9.26 16.98 28.33
N HIS A 239 -8.26 17.42 29.09
CA HIS A 239 -7.97 18.85 29.29
C HIS A 239 -7.74 19.65 27.99
N ASP A 240 -7.27 18.96 26.94
CA ASP A 240 -6.95 19.53 25.63
C ASP A 240 -8.03 19.26 24.56
N ALA A 241 -9.19 18.74 24.95
CA ALA A 241 -10.32 18.55 24.05
C ALA A 241 -10.76 19.88 23.44
N LYS A 242 -11.05 19.86 22.13
CA LYS A 242 -11.49 21.03 21.36
C LYS A 242 -12.92 20.89 20.86
N ASP A 243 -13.44 19.67 20.87
CA ASP A 243 -14.78 19.27 20.46
C ASP A 243 -15.44 18.56 21.63
N PHE A 244 -16.66 19.00 21.97
CA PHE A 244 -17.46 18.43 23.04
C PHE A 244 -18.68 17.76 22.42
N ASP A 245 -18.59 16.45 22.20
CA ASP A 245 -19.64 15.68 21.51
C ASP A 245 -20.79 15.29 22.42
N ASP A 246 -20.53 15.15 23.75
CA ASP A 246 -21.51 14.76 24.72
C ASP A 246 -21.44 15.58 26.00
N ALA A 247 -22.59 15.70 26.66
CA ALA A 247 -22.72 16.33 27.96
C ALA A 247 -23.72 15.57 28.84
N LEU A 248 -23.54 15.71 30.13
CA LEU A 248 -24.47 15.20 31.13
C LEU A 248 -25.15 16.36 31.84
N SER A 249 -26.44 16.23 32.12
CA SER A 249 -27.14 17.14 33.04
C SER A 249 -27.72 16.40 34.22
N ILE A 250 -27.88 17.07 35.34
CA ILE A 250 -28.45 16.54 36.57
C ILE A 250 -29.34 17.56 37.24
N ARG A 251 -30.55 17.17 37.61
CA ARG A 251 -31.47 17.95 38.48
C ARG A 251 -32.26 17.05 39.42
N GLU A 252 -32.51 17.54 40.62
CA GLU A 252 -33.41 16.87 41.56
C GLU A 252 -34.84 17.31 41.30
N LEU A 253 -35.72 16.34 40.94
CA LEU A 253 -37.12 16.60 40.70
C LEU A 253 -37.95 16.63 41.99
N SER A 254 -37.59 15.77 42.96
CA SER A 254 -38.14 15.73 44.30
C SER A 254 -37.16 15.00 45.21
N LYS A 255 -37.35 15.06 46.52
CA LYS A 255 -36.43 14.47 47.49
C LYS A 255 -36.08 13.04 47.15
N GLY A 256 -34.84 12.82 46.72
CA GLY A 256 -34.30 11.51 46.36
C GLY A 256 -34.63 11.04 44.93
N LEU A 257 -35.35 11.85 44.13
CA LEU A 257 -35.61 11.57 42.72
C LEU A 257 -34.82 12.50 41.84
N TRP A 258 -33.92 11.92 41.04
CA TRP A 258 -33.02 12.65 40.17
C TRP A 258 -33.34 12.38 38.70
N GLU A 259 -33.25 13.43 37.90
CA GLU A 259 -33.24 13.30 36.46
C GLU A 259 -31.77 13.46 35.97
N VAL A 260 -31.34 12.56 35.14
CA VAL A 260 -30.04 12.61 34.47
C VAL A 260 -30.30 12.68 32.98
N GLY A 261 -29.83 13.75 32.37
CA GLY A 261 -29.86 13.92 30.92
C GLY A 261 -28.55 13.50 30.28
N VAL A 262 -28.63 12.87 29.11
CA VAL A 262 -27.47 12.62 28.23
C VAL A 262 -27.71 13.41 26.95
N HIS A 263 -26.84 14.32 26.64
CA HIS A 263 -26.97 15.26 25.52
C HIS A 263 -25.87 14.97 24.51
N ILE A 264 -26.25 14.81 23.26
CA ILE A 264 -25.31 14.57 22.15
C ILE A 264 -25.37 15.76 21.20
N ALA A 265 -24.24 16.19 20.68
CA ALA A 265 -24.12 17.27 19.71
C ALA A 265 -25.01 16.98 18.49
N ASP A 266 -25.89 17.92 18.13
CA ASP A 266 -26.80 17.79 16.99
C ASP A 266 -26.07 18.14 15.68
N VAL A 267 -25.19 17.25 15.25
CA VAL A 267 -24.44 17.43 13.98
C VAL A 267 -25.37 17.53 12.78
N SER A 268 -26.52 16.85 12.83
CA SER A 268 -27.49 16.83 11.72
C SER A 268 -28.17 18.19 11.49
N HIS A 269 -28.14 19.09 12.46
CA HIS A 269 -28.58 20.47 12.30
C HIS A 269 -27.74 21.22 11.27
N TYR A 270 -26.42 20.97 11.22
CA TYR A 270 -25.48 21.61 10.30
C TYR A 270 -25.21 20.77 9.07
N VAL A 271 -25.09 19.46 9.22
CA VAL A 271 -24.79 18.50 8.15
C VAL A 271 -26.07 17.78 7.75
N THR A 272 -26.82 18.42 6.84
CA THR A 272 -28.08 17.85 6.38
C THR A 272 -27.88 16.68 5.42
N GLU A 273 -28.76 15.69 5.49
CA GLU A 273 -28.75 14.50 4.64
C GLU A 273 -28.71 14.85 3.16
N GLY A 274 -27.83 14.17 2.41
CA GLY A 274 -27.62 14.39 0.98
C GLY A 274 -26.82 15.64 0.62
N SER A 275 -26.37 16.44 1.61
CA SER A 275 -25.47 17.57 1.38
C SER A 275 -24.10 17.12 0.85
N ILE A 276 -23.31 18.06 0.35
CA ILE A 276 -21.95 17.76 -0.10
C ILE A 276 -21.04 17.32 1.07
N ILE A 277 -21.27 17.85 2.27
CA ILE A 277 -20.54 17.50 3.48
C ILE A 277 -20.93 16.09 3.92
N ASP A 278 -22.22 15.77 3.97
CA ASP A 278 -22.74 14.45 4.30
C ASP A 278 -22.19 13.37 3.37
N LYS A 279 -22.23 13.60 2.05
CA LYS A 279 -21.66 12.68 1.06
C LYS A 279 -20.16 12.43 1.26
N GLU A 280 -19.40 13.47 1.65
CA GLU A 280 -17.98 13.31 1.94
C GLU A 280 -17.76 12.58 3.27
N ALA A 281 -18.58 12.83 4.29
CA ALA A 281 -18.56 12.10 5.55
C ALA A 281 -18.81 10.60 5.35
N VAL A 282 -19.88 10.24 4.61
CA VAL A 282 -20.17 8.83 4.25
C VAL A 282 -18.98 8.17 3.54
N LYS A 283 -18.35 8.87 2.58
CA LYS A 283 -17.18 8.37 1.86
C LYS A 283 -15.98 8.12 2.77
N ARG A 284 -15.82 8.90 3.83
CA ARG A 284 -14.72 8.78 4.81
C ARG A 284 -15.08 7.85 5.97
N ALA A 285 -16.31 7.40 6.07
CA ALA A 285 -16.85 6.62 7.17
C ALA A 285 -16.80 7.36 8.53
N THR A 286 -17.09 8.64 8.50
CA THR A 286 -17.16 9.51 9.70
C THR A 286 -18.57 10.02 9.88
#